data_391bbd4970b59e9337e1e0f109a63892
#
_entry.id   391bbd4970b59e9337e1e0f109a63892
#
_cell.length_a   1.000
_cell.length_b   1.000
_cell.length_c   1.000
_cell.angle_alpha   90.00
_cell.angle_beta   90.00
_cell.angle_gamma   90.00
#
_symmetry.space_group_name_H-M   'P 1'
#
loop_
_entity.id
_entity.type
_entity.pdbx_description
1 polymer ?
#
loop_
_entity_poly.entity_id
_entity_poly.type
_entity_poly.pdbx_seq_one_letter_code
_entity_poly.pdbx_strand_id
1 'polypeptide(L)' 'VSKEQKIKAAAAYKGLSQAKLAEAIGMTPSNFNQKLKRDTFTEEELMRIAEAMGASFMPCAFVFPDGMKI' A
#
# COMPACT_ATOMS: atom_id res chain seq x y z
N VAL A 1 13.29 -6.64 -1.77
CA VAL A 1 12.55 -5.56 -1.08
C VAL A 1 11.23 -6.09 -0.60
N SER A 2 10.91 -5.94 0.68
CA SER A 2 9.67 -6.45 1.26
C SER A 2 8.48 -5.59 0.82
N LYS A 3 7.30 -6.19 0.88
CA LYS A 3 6.06 -5.46 0.59
C LYS A 3 5.86 -4.30 1.57
N GLU A 4 6.31 -4.46 2.80
CA GLU A 4 6.26 -3.39 3.80
C GLU A 4 6.99 -2.15 3.31
N GLN A 5 8.20 -2.30 2.81
CA GLN A 5 8.99 -1.18 2.32
C GLN A 5 8.35 -0.54 1.09
N LYS A 6 7.81 -1.35 0.18
CA LYS A 6 7.11 -0.84 -1.00
C LYS A 6 5.89 -0.02 -0.62
N ILE A 7 5.08 -0.53 0.29
CA ILE A 7 3.88 0.17 0.73
C ILE A 7 4.25 1.49 1.41
N LYS A 8 5.25 1.47 2.29
CA LYS A 8 5.71 2.68 2.97
C LYS A 8 6.25 3.72 1.98
N ALA A 9 7.05 3.28 1.02
CA ALA A 9 7.61 4.17 0.01
C ALA A 9 6.52 4.78 -0.86
N ALA A 10 5.57 3.97 -1.31
CA ALA A 10 4.47 4.45 -2.13
C ALA A 10 3.58 5.43 -1.36
N ALA A 11 3.28 5.13 -0.11
CA ALA A 11 2.48 6.01 0.73
C ALA A 11 3.18 7.36 0.91
N ALA A 12 4.48 7.34 1.19
CA ALA A 12 5.27 8.55 1.33
C ALA A 12 5.29 9.37 0.03
N TYR A 13 5.40 8.69 -1.09
CA TYR A 13 5.37 9.34 -2.40
C TYR A 13 4.08 10.11 -2.61
N LYS A 14 2.95 9.57 -2.16
CA LYS A 14 1.65 10.23 -2.28
C LYS A 14 1.29 11.10 -1.09
N GLY A 15 2.15 11.16 -0.08
CA GLY A 15 1.89 11.97 1.11
C GLY A 15 0.80 11.40 2.00
N LEU A 16 0.58 10.09 1.98
CA LEU A 16 -0.43 9.42 2.79
C LEU A 16 0.23 8.74 3.99
N SER A 17 -0.42 8.83 5.14
CA SER A 17 0.01 8.10 6.32
C SER A 17 -0.49 6.66 6.27
N GLN A 18 0.12 5.79 7.06
CA GLN A 18 -0.33 4.41 7.19
C GLN A 18 -1.74 4.34 7.75
N ALA A 19 -2.08 5.23 8.68
CA ALA A 19 -3.43 5.30 9.24
C ALA A 19 -4.46 5.64 8.16
N LYS A 20 -4.13 6.56 7.27
CA LYS A 20 -5.00 6.92 6.16
C LYS A 20 -5.20 5.77 5.19
N LEU A 21 -4.15 5.02 4.89
CA LEU A 21 -4.25 3.85 4.03
C LEU A 21 -5.13 2.78 4.69
N ALA A 22 -4.93 2.52 5.97
CA ALA A 22 -5.72 1.54 6.70
C ALA A 22 -7.20 1.91 6.63
N GLU A 23 -7.52 3.17 6.91
CA GLU A 23 -8.89 3.65 6.87
C GLU A 23 -9.50 3.49 5.48
N ALA A 24 -8.74 3.80 4.44
CA ALA A 24 -9.23 3.72 3.07
C ALA A 24 -9.57 2.30 2.64
N ILE A 25 -8.89 1.30 3.18
CA ILE A 25 -9.15 -0.10 2.85
C ILE A 25 -10.00 -0.82 3.90
N GLY A 26 -10.55 -0.08 4.87
CA GLY A 26 -11.46 -0.65 5.85
C GLY A 26 -10.79 -1.44 6.97
N MET A 27 -9.54 -1.14 7.28
CA MET A 27 -8.80 -1.77 8.36
C MET A 27 -8.54 -0.79 9.49
N THR A 28 -8.37 -1.32 10.71
CA THR A 28 -7.84 -0.50 11.80
C THR A 28 -6.34 -0.30 11.58
N PRO A 29 -5.78 0.83 12.04
CA PRO A 29 -4.34 1.05 11.92
C PRO A 29 -3.51 -0.07 12.57
N SER A 30 -4.00 -0.62 13.66
CA SER A 30 -3.32 -1.72 14.36
C SER A 30 -3.22 -2.97 13.47
N ASN A 31 -4.35 -3.38 12.86
CA ASN A 31 -4.36 -4.54 11.96
C ASN A 31 -3.49 -4.31 10.73
N PHE A 32 -3.56 -3.11 10.16
CA PHE A 32 -2.75 -2.75 9.02
C PHE A 32 -1.26 -2.88 9.36
N ASN A 33 -0.85 -2.34 10.50
CA ASN A 33 0.54 -2.39 10.93
C ASN A 33 1.02 -3.83 11.17
N GLN A 34 0.16 -4.68 11.75
CA GLN A 34 0.50 -6.08 11.95
C GLN A 34 0.72 -6.81 10.62
N LYS A 35 -0.15 -6.55 9.65
CA LYS A 35 -0.02 -7.16 8.32
C LYS A 35 1.24 -6.67 7.60
N LEU A 36 1.58 -5.40 7.76
CA LEU A 36 2.83 -4.86 7.23
C LEU A 36 4.03 -5.61 7.77
N LYS A 37 4.09 -5.76 9.09
CA LYS A 37 5.23 -6.40 9.75
C LYS A 37 5.34 -7.88 9.42
N ARG A 38 4.21 -8.56 9.27
CA ARG A 38 4.18 -9.99 8.98
C ARG A 38 4.25 -10.28 7.48
N ASP A 39 4.13 -9.25 6.65
CA ASP A 39 4.13 -9.38 5.21
C ASP A 39 3.02 -10.34 4.74
N THR A 40 1.82 -10.16 5.29
CA THR A 40 0.70 -11.07 5.07
C THR A 40 -0.42 -10.46 4.24
N PHE A 41 -0.18 -9.35 3.54
CA PHE A 41 -1.17 -8.79 2.64
C PHE A 41 -1.42 -9.71 1.47
N THR A 42 -2.71 -9.94 1.16
CA THR A 42 -3.09 -10.68 -0.02
C THR A 42 -2.96 -9.76 -1.25
N GLU A 43 -2.94 -10.37 -2.43
CA GLU A 43 -2.90 -9.61 -3.67
C GLU A 43 -4.08 -8.66 -3.77
N GLU A 44 -5.29 -9.13 -3.39
CA GLU A 44 -6.49 -8.28 -3.38
C GLU A 44 -6.32 -7.07 -2.47
N GLU A 45 -5.75 -7.28 -1.29
CA GLU A 45 -5.50 -6.18 -0.36
C GLU A 45 -4.48 -5.19 -0.92
N LEU A 46 -3.46 -5.68 -1.59
CA LEU A 46 -2.48 -4.82 -2.24
C LEU A 46 -3.12 -3.99 -3.35
N MET A 47 -4.06 -4.57 -4.09
CA MET A 47 -4.81 -3.84 -5.11
C MET A 47 -5.65 -2.73 -4.49
N ARG A 48 -6.27 -2.99 -3.34
CA ARG A 48 -7.04 -1.96 -2.63
C ARG A 48 -6.15 -0.84 -2.13
N ILE A 49 -4.97 -1.19 -1.62
CA ILE A 49 -3.99 -0.18 -1.20
C ILE A 49 -3.59 0.69 -2.40
N ALA A 50 -3.34 0.07 -3.54
CA ALA A 50 -2.99 0.81 -4.75
C ALA A 50 -4.10 1.78 -5.14
N GLU A 51 -5.36 1.33 -5.13
CA GLU A 51 -6.49 2.20 -5.44
C GLU A 51 -6.58 3.39 -4.49
N ALA A 52 -6.32 3.17 -3.20
CA ALA A 52 -6.34 4.23 -2.22
C ALA A 52 -5.29 5.30 -2.51
N MET A 53 -4.21 4.92 -3.16
CA MET A 53 -3.14 5.84 -3.55
C MET A 53 -3.32 6.40 -4.96
N GLY A 54 -4.40 6.05 -5.65
CA GLY A 54 -4.59 6.46 -7.03
C GLY A 54 -3.65 5.76 -8.00
N ALA A 55 -3.18 4.55 -7.64
CA ALA A 55 -2.24 3.77 -8.43
C ALA A 55 -2.86 2.44 -8.84
N SER A 56 -2.15 1.69 -9.66
CA SER A 56 -2.49 0.32 -10.00
C SER A 56 -1.43 -0.62 -9.43
N PHE A 57 -1.83 -1.78 -8.94
CA PHE A 57 -0.87 -2.77 -8.51
C PHE A 57 -0.64 -3.76 -9.65
N MET A 58 0.52 -3.64 -10.25
CA MET A 58 0.99 -4.62 -11.24
C MET A 58 1.87 -5.62 -10.51
N PRO A 59 2.14 -6.80 -11.08
CA PRO A 59 2.98 -7.75 -10.37
C PRO A 59 4.24 -7.09 -9.84
N CYS A 60 4.43 -7.15 -8.55
CA CYS A 60 5.63 -6.66 -7.85
C CYS A 60 5.81 -5.14 -7.77
N ALA A 61 4.82 -4.34 -8.18
CA ALA A 61 5.01 -2.87 -8.12
C ALA A 61 3.70 -2.11 -8.07
N PHE A 62 3.73 -0.95 -7.41
CA PHE A 62 2.66 0.04 -7.51
C PHE A 62 3.03 0.99 -8.65
N VAL A 63 2.12 1.13 -9.61
CA VAL A 63 2.33 1.98 -10.78
C VAL A 63 1.42 3.19 -10.68
N PHE A 64 2.02 4.36 -10.63
CA PHE A 64 1.31 5.63 -10.50
C PHE A 64 1.03 6.23 -11.88
N PRO A 65 -0.02 7.08 -11.99
CA PRO A 65 -0.39 7.69 -13.29
C PRO A 65 0.71 8.51 -13.95
N ASP A 66 1.66 9.02 -13.15
CA ASP A 66 2.79 9.80 -13.68
C ASP A 66 3.93 8.93 -14.21
N GLY A 67 3.77 7.62 -14.19
CA GLY A 67 4.78 6.67 -14.64
C GLY A 67 5.71 6.17 -13.57
N MET A 68 5.60 6.66 -12.33
CA MET A 68 6.42 6.19 -11.23
C MET A 68 6.03 4.76 -10.86
N LYS A 69 7.03 3.90 -10.64
CA LYS A 69 6.84 2.53 -10.17
C LYS A 69 7.59 2.34 -8.86
N ILE A 70 6.90 1.82 -7.89
CA ILE A 70 7.51 1.57 -6.58
C ILE A 70 7.30 0.12 -6.14
#